data_17ed623192269d83147eb4fa5aa04e6d
#
_entry.id   17ed623192269d83147eb4fa5aa04e6d
#
_cell.length_a   1.000
_cell.length_b   1.000
_cell.length_c   1.000
_cell.angle_alpha   90.00
_cell.angle_beta   90.00
_cell.angle_gamma   90.00
#
_symmetry.space_group_name_H-M   'P 1'
#
loop_
_entity.id
_entity.type
_entity.pdbx_description
1 polymer ?
#
loop_
_entity_poly.entity_id
_entity_poly.type
_entity_poly.pdbx_seq_one_letter_code
_entity_poly.pdbx_strand_id
1 'polypeptide(L)'
;PYCIKFHKDIPVYLENNIKVRYLVFAIKTSAKKKVVSAWCSPDRNSAFSLLKSEEKIKSMNCENPINEHQEIISSIGVGSTPSIFLPDGSLILGYMSPEEIIEKIKN
;
A
#
# COMPACT_ATOMS: atom_id res chain seq x y z
N PRO A 1 11.00 4.58 -0.44
CA PRO A 1 11.89 3.52 -0.95
C PRO A 1 11.48 2.12 -0.49
N TYR A 2 11.18 1.93 0.79
CA TYR A 2 10.80 0.61 1.32
C TYR A 2 9.42 0.15 0.86
N CYS A 3 8.49 1.08 0.64
CA CYS A 3 7.19 0.75 0.05
C CYS A 3 7.34 0.27 -1.39
N ILE A 4 8.25 0.87 -2.14
CA ILE A 4 8.56 0.45 -3.51
C ILE A 4 9.19 -0.94 -3.49
N LYS A 5 10.10 -1.18 -2.56
CA LYS A 5 10.73 -2.48 -2.37
C LYS A 5 9.70 -3.55 -2.04
N PHE A 6 8.77 -3.26 -1.12
CA PHE A 6 7.68 -4.16 -0.79
C PHE A 6 6.80 -4.46 -2.00
N HIS A 7 6.47 -3.44 -2.79
CA HIS A 7 5.65 -3.61 -3.98
C HIS A 7 6.28 -4.58 -5.00
N LYS A 8 7.58 -4.56 -5.13
CA LYS A 8 8.30 -5.49 -6.02
C LYS A 8 8.21 -6.95 -5.55
N ASP A 9 7.91 -7.17 -4.28
CA ASP A 9 7.78 -8.50 -3.71
C ASP A 9 6.39 -9.11 -3.89
N ILE A 10 5.41 -8.35 -4.38
CA ILE A 10 4.03 -8.82 -4.55
C ILE A 10 3.91 -10.15 -5.32
N PRO A 11 4.66 -10.38 -6.42
CA PRO A 11 4.57 -11.67 -7.11
C PRO A 11 4.89 -12.87 -6.22
N VAL A 12 5.83 -12.72 -5.27
CA VAL A 12 6.17 -13.80 -4.32
C VAL A 12 4.99 -14.13 -3.43
N TYR A 13 4.28 -13.11 -2.94
CA TYR A 13 3.08 -13.32 -2.12
C TYR A 13 1.98 -14.01 -2.91
N LEU A 14 1.74 -13.58 -4.14
CA LEU A 14 0.71 -14.18 -4.99
C LEU A 14 1.02 -15.67 -5.30
N GLU A 15 2.29 -16.00 -5.53
CA GLU A 15 2.72 -17.39 -5.73
C GLU A 15 2.44 -18.27 -4.52
N ASN A 16 2.38 -17.68 -3.34
CA ASN A 16 2.11 -18.38 -2.08
C ASN A 16 0.65 -18.23 -1.63
N ASN A 17 -0.26 -17.84 -2.52
CA ASN A 17 -1.69 -17.66 -2.26
C ASN A 17 -1.99 -16.63 -1.17
N ILE A 18 -1.15 -15.61 -1.07
CA ILE A 18 -1.32 -14.52 -0.11
C ILE A 18 -1.79 -13.30 -0.86
N LYS A 19 -2.92 -12.73 -0.44
CA LYS A 19 -3.44 -11.48 -0.96
C LYS A 19 -2.90 -10.32 -0.13
N VAL A 20 -2.45 -9.28 -0.82
CA VAL A 20 -2.00 -8.05 -0.17
C VAL A 20 -3.05 -6.98 -0.39
N ARG A 21 -3.58 -6.44 0.72
CA ARG A 21 -4.54 -5.36 0.68
C ARG A 21 -3.84 -4.06 1.10
N TYR A 22 -3.87 -3.07 0.22
CA TYR A 22 -3.28 -1.78 0.49
C TYR A 22 -4.28 -0.82 1.09
N LEU A 23 -3.89 -0.17 2.19
CA LEU A 23 -4.49 1.07 2.65
C LEU A 23 -3.56 2.20 2.25
N VAL A 24 -4.13 3.30 1.82
CA VAL A 24 -3.36 4.39 1.23
C VAL A 24 -3.19 5.52 2.22
N PHE A 25 -1.95 5.97 2.36
CA PHE A 25 -1.60 7.06 3.26
C PHE A 25 -0.83 8.12 2.46
N ALA A 26 -1.27 9.37 2.55
CA ALA A 26 -0.62 10.49 1.90
C ALA A 26 -0.46 11.64 2.90
N ILE A 27 0.78 11.98 3.22
CA ILE A 27 1.08 13.03 4.21
C ILE A 27 0.85 14.42 3.63
N LYS A 28 1.25 14.64 2.37
CA LYS A 28 1.16 15.95 1.71
C LYS A 28 -0.07 16.04 0.82
N THR A 29 -0.64 17.24 0.70
CA THR A 29 -1.79 17.50 -0.18
C THR A 29 -1.49 17.13 -1.64
N SER A 30 -0.28 17.43 -2.13
CA SER A 30 0.12 17.06 -3.49
C SER A 30 0.18 15.55 -3.68
N ALA A 31 0.67 14.82 -2.69
CA ALA A 31 0.69 13.37 -2.72
C ALA A 31 -0.74 12.80 -2.70
N LYS A 32 -1.64 13.41 -1.92
CA LYS A 32 -3.05 12.99 -1.86
C LYS A 32 -3.71 13.09 -3.23
N LYS A 33 -3.47 14.17 -3.98
CA LYS A 33 -4.02 14.32 -5.34
C LYS A 33 -3.54 13.21 -6.27
N LYS A 34 -2.28 12.86 -6.20
CA LYS A 34 -1.71 11.76 -6.99
C LYS A 34 -2.34 10.42 -6.64
N VAL A 35 -2.52 10.17 -5.36
CA VAL A 35 -3.13 8.94 -4.85
C VAL A 35 -4.58 8.83 -5.31
N VAL A 36 -5.36 9.91 -5.22
CA VAL A 36 -6.74 9.95 -5.72
C VAL A 36 -6.78 9.69 -7.23
N SER A 37 -5.88 10.30 -7.98
CA SER A 37 -5.80 10.08 -9.43
C SER A 37 -5.53 8.61 -9.77
N ALA A 38 -4.63 7.98 -9.05
CA ALA A 38 -4.34 6.55 -9.24
C ALA A 38 -5.55 5.68 -8.88
N TRP A 39 -6.19 5.97 -7.76
CA TRP A 39 -7.38 5.23 -7.31
C TRP A 39 -8.50 5.31 -8.33
N CYS A 40 -8.72 6.49 -8.90
CA CYS A 40 -9.81 6.76 -9.85
C CYS A 40 -9.49 6.36 -11.29
N SER A 41 -8.28 5.88 -11.57
CA SER A 41 -7.87 5.44 -12.90
C SER A 41 -8.59 4.14 -13.29
N PRO A 42 -8.89 3.94 -14.58
CA PRO A 42 -9.55 2.70 -15.04
C PRO A 42 -8.78 1.44 -14.67
N ASP A 43 -7.45 1.46 -14.76
CA ASP A 43 -6.59 0.39 -14.28
C ASP A 43 -5.83 0.88 -13.03
N ARG A 44 -6.46 0.71 -11.89
CA ARG A 44 -5.94 1.19 -10.61
C ARG A 44 -4.58 0.60 -10.27
N ASN A 45 -4.41 -0.69 -10.47
CA ASN A 45 -3.17 -1.38 -10.13
C ASN A 45 -2.00 -0.84 -10.95
N SER A 46 -2.21 -0.65 -12.26
CA SER A 46 -1.18 -0.06 -13.13
C SER A 46 -0.85 1.38 -12.73
N ALA A 47 -1.88 2.19 -12.41
CA ALA A 47 -1.67 3.57 -12.01
C ALA A 47 -0.84 3.66 -10.72
N PHE A 48 -1.13 2.82 -9.72
CA PHE A 48 -0.33 2.80 -8.48
C PHE A 48 1.09 2.31 -8.74
N SER A 49 1.28 1.36 -9.63
CA SER A 49 2.62 0.92 -10.01
C SER A 49 3.42 2.05 -10.65
N LEU A 50 2.79 2.84 -11.51
CA LEU A 50 3.42 4.02 -12.13
C LEU A 50 3.80 5.06 -11.08
N LEU A 51 2.93 5.33 -10.11
CA LEU A 51 3.25 6.24 -9.01
C LEU A 51 4.44 5.76 -8.19
N LYS A 52 4.52 4.49 -7.90
CA LYS A 52 5.63 3.91 -7.13
C LYS A 52 6.94 3.93 -7.90
N SER A 53 6.87 4.00 -9.23
CA SER A 53 8.03 4.19 -10.10
C SER A 53 8.32 5.67 -10.38
N GLU A 54 7.64 6.58 -9.67
CA GLU A 54 7.76 8.02 -9.80
C GLU A 54 7.38 8.55 -11.20
N GLU A 55 6.59 7.80 -11.94
CA GLU A 55 6.09 8.21 -13.25
C GLU A 55 4.80 9.02 -13.10
N LYS A 56 4.56 9.89 -14.07
CA LYS A 56 3.36 10.72 -14.09
C LYS A 56 2.15 9.92 -14.54
N ILE A 57 1.00 10.21 -13.92
CA ILE A 57 -0.28 9.65 -14.34
C ILE A 57 -1.26 10.78 -14.63
N LYS A 58 -2.32 10.46 -15.38
CA LYS A 58 -3.38 11.41 -15.68
C LYS A 58 -4.10 11.83 -14.41
N SER A 59 -4.33 13.13 -14.24
CA SER A 59 -5.09 13.65 -13.12
C SER A 59 -6.56 13.22 -13.23
N MET A 60 -7.08 12.59 -12.18
CA MET A 60 -8.45 12.10 -12.12
C MET A 60 -9.06 12.34 -10.74
N ASN A 61 -10.37 12.43 -10.69
CA ASN A 61 -11.10 12.56 -9.44
C ASN A 61 -12.38 11.75 -9.51
N CYS A 62 -12.74 11.13 -8.39
CA CYS A 62 -13.97 10.35 -8.26
C CYS A 62 -14.28 10.18 -6.78
N GLU A 63 -15.42 9.58 -6.47
CA GLU A 63 -15.71 9.13 -5.12
C GLU A 63 -14.70 8.03 -4.75
N ASN A 64 -14.03 8.18 -3.60
CA ASN A 64 -12.92 7.30 -3.23
C ASN A 64 -12.80 7.16 -1.70
N PRO A 65 -12.16 6.08 -1.21
CA PRO A 65 -12.03 5.83 0.23
C PRO A 65 -10.76 6.40 0.86
N ILE A 66 -10.04 7.31 0.19
CA ILE A 66 -8.73 7.77 0.66
C ILE A 66 -8.83 8.44 2.05
N ASN A 67 -9.84 9.28 2.27
CA ASN A 67 -10.04 9.91 3.58
C ASN A 67 -10.34 8.88 4.66
N GLU A 68 -11.15 7.87 4.36
CA GLU A 68 -11.45 6.77 5.28
C GLU A 68 -10.20 5.97 5.61
N HIS A 69 -9.35 5.68 4.63
CA HIS A 69 -8.07 5.02 4.85
C HIS A 69 -7.19 5.83 5.80
N GLN A 70 -7.12 7.15 5.60
CA GLN A 70 -6.34 8.01 6.47
C GLN A 70 -6.87 8.06 7.90
N GLU A 71 -8.19 8.06 8.06
CA GLU A 71 -8.82 8.02 9.39
C GLU A 71 -8.48 6.71 10.12
N ILE A 72 -8.55 5.58 9.43
CA ILE A 72 -8.18 4.28 9.99
C ILE A 72 -6.73 4.28 10.42
N ILE A 73 -5.84 4.75 9.56
CA ILE A 73 -4.40 4.81 9.84
C ILE A 73 -4.11 5.70 11.05
N SER A 74 -4.76 6.86 11.12
CA SER A 74 -4.61 7.77 12.26
C SER A 74 -5.11 7.16 13.57
N SER A 75 -6.24 6.44 13.52
CA SER A 75 -6.81 5.80 14.71
C SER A 75 -5.94 4.67 15.25
N ILE A 76 -5.21 3.98 14.39
CA ILE A 76 -4.28 2.91 14.77
C ILE A 76 -2.97 3.49 15.32
N GLY A 77 -2.64 4.74 14.95
CA GLY A 77 -1.42 5.39 15.41
C GLY A 77 -0.15 4.94 14.69
N VAL A 78 -0.28 4.47 13.46
CA VAL A 78 0.86 4.00 12.66
C VAL A 78 1.63 5.18 12.09
N GLY A 79 2.93 5.25 12.38
CA GLY A 79 3.77 6.37 11.95
C GLY A 79 4.83 6.02 10.91
N SER A 80 5.00 4.76 10.56
CA SER A 80 5.99 4.34 9.57
C SER A 80 5.37 3.63 8.37
N THR A 81 6.04 3.70 7.23
CA THR A 81 5.65 3.03 6.00
C THR A 81 6.82 2.24 5.42
N PRO A 82 6.60 1.02 4.96
CA PRO A 82 5.34 0.28 5.07
C PRO A 82 5.06 -0.16 6.51
N SER A 83 3.78 -0.32 6.82
CA SER A 83 3.34 -0.98 8.05
C SER A 83 2.44 -2.13 7.62
N ILE A 84 2.72 -3.33 8.11
CA ILE A 84 2.11 -4.56 7.61
C ILE A 84 1.37 -5.25 8.74
N PHE A 85 0.06 -5.48 8.54
CA PHE A 85 -0.74 -6.26 9.48
C PHE A 85 -0.89 -7.68 8.96
N LEU A 86 -0.58 -8.65 9.81
CA LEU A 86 -0.76 -10.06 9.51
C LEU A 86 -2.18 -10.51 9.87
N PRO A 87 -2.62 -11.68 9.38
CA PRO A 87 -3.97 -12.18 9.67
C PRO A 87 -4.29 -12.33 11.14
N ASP A 88 -3.30 -12.57 11.99
CA ASP A 88 -3.48 -12.69 13.44
C ASP A 88 -3.54 -11.35 14.17
N GLY A 89 -3.45 -10.24 13.45
CA GLY A 89 -3.46 -8.88 14.01
C GLY A 89 -2.10 -8.35 14.42
N SER A 90 -1.03 -9.14 14.32
CA SER A 90 0.30 -8.64 14.63
C SER A 90 0.76 -7.62 13.60
N LEU A 91 1.59 -6.67 14.04
CA LEU A 91 2.06 -5.55 13.24
C LEU A 91 3.56 -5.65 13.00
N ILE A 92 3.95 -5.49 11.74
CA ILE A 92 5.35 -5.35 11.34
C ILE A 92 5.56 -3.91 10.93
N LEU A 93 6.48 -3.22 11.60
CA LEU A 93 6.87 -1.85 11.28
C LEU A 93 8.06 -1.86 10.34
N GLY A 94 7.90 -1.21 9.18
CA GLY A 94 8.93 -1.15 8.17
C GLY A 94 8.96 -2.37 7.26
N TYR A 95 10.02 -2.47 6.47
CA TYR A 95 10.16 -3.54 5.49
C TYR A 95 10.64 -4.85 6.14
N MET A 96 10.09 -5.95 5.68
CA MET A 96 10.54 -7.30 6.01
C MET A 96 10.49 -8.15 4.74
N SER A 97 11.41 -9.09 4.57
CA SER A 97 11.46 -9.93 3.38
C SER A 97 10.22 -10.81 3.25
N PRO A 98 9.83 -11.17 2.01
CA PRO A 98 8.68 -12.06 1.81
C PRO A 98 8.83 -13.40 2.54
N GLU A 99 10.02 -13.97 2.54
CA GLU A 99 10.31 -15.24 3.18
C GLU A 99 10.01 -15.19 4.68
N GLU A 100 10.43 -14.12 5.35
CA GLU A 100 10.19 -13.93 6.78
C GLU A 100 8.71 -13.70 7.09
N ILE A 101 8.02 -12.91 6.26
CA ILE A 101 6.59 -12.64 6.44
C ILE A 101 5.78 -13.91 6.23
N ILE A 102 6.07 -14.67 5.18
CA ILE A 102 5.38 -15.93 4.88
C ILE A 102 5.54 -16.91 6.01
N GLU A 103 6.75 -17.02 6.57
CA GLU A 103 7.01 -17.88 7.71
C GLU A 103 6.18 -17.46 8.93
N LYS A 104 6.08 -16.17 9.21
CA LYS A 104 5.26 -15.66 10.32
C LYS A 104 3.78 -15.96 10.13
N ILE A 105 3.27 -15.88 8.89
CA ILE A 105 1.87 -16.20 8.60
C ILE A 105 1.58 -17.69 8.83
N LYS A 106 2.52 -18.58 8.47
CA LYS A 106 2.36 -20.02 8.63
C LYS A 106 2.47 -20.50 10.07
N ASN A 107 3.16 -19.75 10.90
CA ASN A 107 3.34 -20.05 12.31
C ASN A 107 2.30 -19.31 13.16
#